data_f91e84c485b4366c4d0153f7c60e5812
#
_entry.id   f91e84c485b4366c4d0153f7c60e5812
#
_cell.length_a   1.000
_cell.length_b   1.000
_cell.length_c   1.000
_cell.angle_alpha   90.00
_cell.angle_beta   90.00
_cell.angle_gamma   90.00
#
_symmetry.space_group_name_H-M   'P 1'
#
loop_
_entity.id
_entity.type
_entity.pdbx_description
1 polymer ?
#
loop_
_entity_poly.entity_id
_entity_poly.type
_entity_poly.pdbx_seq_one_letter_code
_entity_poly.pdbx_strand_id
1 'polypeptide(L)'
;MSSPRERNAHSKGPRKSGQRAFNRKPDNGSDEWLWGWHAVAAALSNRKRSAPQRLLATPDRAKELESRFGRPKALEVVESAAMGQILPQGAVHQGIALRIPPLESVALEDFEAGRGAVLLMLDQVTDPQNVGAILRSAAAFGAAGVILQDRHAPKLTGALAKAAVGAVDKIPTAHVVNLSRALETLADLGWRAVGLDGHTETYLDQALDGGPTVLVLGSEGEGLRRLVAEHCDELAKIPMPGGFESLNVSAAAAVALYEASRTRT
;
A
#
# COMPACT_ATOMS: atom_id res chain seq x y z
N MET A 1 -26.13 69.82 -6.26
CA MET A 1 -26.98 68.83 -5.58
C MET A 1 -26.76 67.50 -6.19
N SER A 2 -25.88 66.68 -5.64
CA SER A 2 -25.73 65.27 -6.03
C SER A 2 -25.10 64.53 -4.86
N SER A 3 -25.82 63.58 -4.32
CA SER A 3 -25.51 62.77 -3.15
C SER A 3 -24.41 61.72 -3.41
N PRO A 4 -23.53 61.37 -2.45
CA PRO A 4 -22.51 60.36 -2.64
C PRO A 4 -23.07 58.95 -2.37
N ARG A 5 -22.67 57.99 -3.24
CA ARG A 5 -22.97 56.55 -3.08
C ARG A 5 -22.06 55.90 -2.05
N GLU A 6 -22.61 55.33 -1.02
CA GLU A 6 -21.96 54.49 -0.04
C GLU A 6 -21.45 53.20 -0.71
N ARG A 7 -20.18 52.86 -0.47
CA ARG A 7 -19.55 51.59 -0.86
C ARG A 7 -19.65 50.59 0.32
N ASN A 8 -20.50 49.61 0.16
CA ASN A 8 -20.57 48.45 1.07
C ASN A 8 -19.30 47.59 0.98
N ALA A 9 -18.54 47.55 2.05
CA ALA A 9 -17.42 46.63 2.24
C ALA A 9 -17.95 45.28 2.70
N HIS A 10 -17.90 44.27 1.81
CA HIS A 10 -18.18 42.87 2.18
C HIS A 10 -16.94 42.25 2.83
N SER A 11 -17.00 42.04 4.12
CA SER A 11 -16.02 41.25 4.88
C SER A 11 -16.15 39.76 4.49
N LYS A 12 -15.14 39.20 3.87
CA LYS A 12 -15.02 37.74 3.65
C LYS A 12 -14.53 37.10 4.95
N GLY A 13 -15.42 36.39 5.64
CA GLY A 13 -15.10 35.51 6.77
C GLY A 13 -14.26 34.29 6.33
N PRO A 14 -13.54 33.62 7.26
CA PRO A 14 -12.61 32.56 6.96
C PRO A 14 -13.33 31.33 6.39
N ARG A 15 -12.83 30.84 5.24
CA ARG A 15 -13.29 29.59 4.63
C ARG A 15 -12.89 28.41 5.53
N LYS A 16 -13.87 27.77 6.14
CA LYS A 16 -13.70 26.46 6.80
C LYS A 16 -13.33 25.43 5.71
N SER A 17 -12.15 24.84 5.84
CA SER A 17 -11.74 23.65 5.08
C SER A 17 -12.69 22.50 5.42
N GLY A 18 -13.66 22.25 4.56
CA GLY A 18 -14.56 21.12 4.69
C GLY A 18 -13.81 19.84 4.34
N GLN A 19 -13.43 19.06 5.35
CA GLN A 19 -13.14 17.65 5.19
C GLN A 19 -14.39 16.97 4.62
N ARG A 20 -14.38 16.66 3.33
CA ARG A 20 -15.41 15.79 2.74
C ARG A 20 -15.11 14.36 3.20
N ALA A 21 -15.81 13.93 4.24
CA ALA A 21 -15.94 12.51 4.53
C ALA A 21 -16.52 11.82 3.29
N PHE A 22 -15.70 10.99 2.64
CA PHE A 22 -16.14 10.17 1.52
C PHE A 22 -17.10 9.11 2.06
N ASN A 23 -18.38 9.31 1.78
CA ASN A 23 -19.46 8.36 2.07
C ASN A 23 -19.30 7.17 1.12
N ARG A 24 -18.52 6.14 1.52
CA ARG A 24 -18.49 4.85 0.84
C ARG A 24 -19.83 4.16 1.05
N LYS A 25 -20.48 3.71 -0.05
CA LYS A 25 -21.61 2.78 0.01
C LYS A 25 -21.21 1.54 0.81
N PRO A 26 -22.10 0.97 1.64
CA PRO A 26 -21.80 -0.29 2.31
C PRO A 26 -21.60 -1.40 1.24
N ASP A 27 -20.37 -1.85 1.14
CA ASP A 27 -19.98 -2.97 0.28
C ASP A 27 -20.26 -4.29 1.02
N ASN A 28 -20.69 -5.31 0.32
CA ASN A 28 -21.10 -6.61 0.86
C ASN A 28 -20.00 -7.24 1.72
N GLY A 29 -19.89 -6.92 2.97
CA GLY A 29 -19.20 -7.61 4.08
C GLY A 29 -17.96 -8.52 3.86
N SER A 30 -17.66 -8.88 2.61
CA SER A 30 -16.51 -9.71 2.23
C SER A 30 -15.17 -8.99 2.33
N ASP A 31 -15.16 -7.67 2.24
CA ASP A 31 -13.96 -6.85 2.12
C ASP A 31 -13.28 -6.48 3.45
N GLU A 32 -13.89 -6.88 4.56
CA GLU A 32 -13.36 -6.66 5.91
C GLU A 32 -12.69 -7.92 6.49
N TRP A 33 -12.65 -9.03 5.73
CA TRP A 33 -12.09 -10.27 6.20
C TRP A 33 -10.61 -10.41 5.83
N LEU A 34 -9.80 -10.72 6.84
CA LEU A 34 -8.45 -11.23 6.72
C LEU A 34 -8.47 -12.74 6.98
N TRP A 35 -7.67 -13.53 6.27
CA TRP A 35 -7.54 -14.96 6.53
C TRP A 35 -6.13 -15.47 6.35
N GLY A 36 -5.84 -16.59 6.98
CA GLY A 36 -4.53 -17.18 7.07
C GLY A 36 -3.74 -16.66 8.26
N TRP A 37 -2.92 -17.54 8.83
CA TRP A 37 -2.27 -17.32 10.12
C TRP A 37 -1.47 -16.01 10.20
N HIS A 38 -0.59 -15.78 9.23
CA HIS A 38 0.31 -14.63 9.30
C HIS A 38 -0.42 -13.28 9.19
N ALA A 39 -1.43 -13.19 8.32
CA ALA A 39 -2.21 -11.98 8.17
C ALA A 39 -3.00 -11.66 9.44
N VAL A 40 -3.67 -12.68 10.02
CA VAL A 40 -4.45 -12.52 11.25
C VAL A 40 -3.55 -12.22 12.45
N ALA A 41 -2.43 -12.95 12.61
CA ALA A 41 -1.49 -12.71 13.70
C ALA A 41 -0.85 -11.31 13.65
N ALA A 42 -0.52 -10.83 12.45
CA ALA A 42 0.01 -9.46 12.28
C ALA A 42 -1.04 -8.42 12.64
N ALA A 43 -2.28 -8.59 12.18
CA ALA A 43 -3.39 -7.69 12.49
C ALA A 43 -3.69 -7.62 14.00
N LEU A 44 -3.69 -8.76 14.68
CA LEU A 44 -3.89 -8.82 16.13
C LEU A 44 -2.73 -8.19 16.93
N SER A 45 -1.51 -8.19 16.38
CA SER A 45 -0.33 -7.57 16.98
C SER A 45 -0.27 -6.06 16.74
N ASN A 46 -0.99 -5.54 15.75
CA ASN A 46 -0.93 -4.14 15.34
C ASN A 46 -1.83 -3.26 16.21
N ARG A 47 -1.22 -2.50 17.12
CA ARG A 47 -1.94 -1.59 18.03
C ARG A 47 -2.65 -0.41 17.33
N LYS A 48 -2.34 -0.14 16.06
CA LYS A 48 -3.01 0.90 15.26
C LYS A 48 -4.34 0.42 14.68
N ARG A 49 -4.61 -0.89 14.73
CA ARG A 49 -5.88 -1.42 14.27
C ARG A 49 -6.99 -1.21 15.30
N SER A 50 -8.20 -1.02 14.79
CA SER A 50 -9.42 -1.08 15.58
C SER A 50 -9.61 -2.47 16.20
N ALA A 51 -10.48 -2.58 17.20
CA ALA A 51 -10.81 -3.87 17.81
C ALA A 51 -11.42 -4.83 16.76
N PRO A 52 -11.08 -6.13 16.80
CA PRO A 52 -11.71 -7.14 15.98
C PRO A 52 -13.23 -7.18 16.17
N GLN A 53 -13.98 -7.25 15.08
CA GLN A 53 -15.43 -7.44 15.11
C GLN A 53 -15.78 -8.92 15.30
N ARG A 54 -15.09 -9.83 14.60
CA ARG A 54 -15.21 -11.29 14.73
C ARG A 54 -13.87 -11.95 14.46
N LEU A 55 -13.56 -13.01 15.19
CA LEU A 55 -12.37 -13.83 15.00
C LEU A 55 -12.80 -15.30 15.00
N LEU A 56 -12.76 -15.92 13.84
CA LEU A 56 -13.11 -17.33 13.67
C LEU A 56 -11.84 -18.18 13.69
N ALA A 57 -11.84 -19.25 14.47
CA ALA A 57 -10.73 -20.19 14.51
C ALA A 57 -11.22 -21.63 14.65
N THR A 58 -10.51 -22.57 14.01
CA THR A 58 -10.67 -23.99 14.32
C THR A 58 -10.14 -24.28 15.73
N PRO A 59 -10.55 -25.42 16.37
CA PRO A 59 -10.11 -25.72 17.74
C PRO A 59 -8.59 -25.65 17.94
N ASP A 60 -7.80 -26.15 16.98
CA ASP A 60 -6.35 -26.14 17.08
C ASP A 60 -5.78 -24.70 16.94
N ARG A 61 -6.33 -23.92 16.01
CA ARG A 61 -5.94 -22.51 15.85
C ARG A 61 -6.38 -21.64 17.02
N ALA A 62 -7.51 -21.95 17.65
CA ALA A 62 -7.94 -21.26 18.85
C ALA A 62 -6.93 -21.46 19.99
N LYS A 63 -6.43 -22.67 20.20
CA LYS A 63 -5.38 -22.97 21.21
C LYS A 63 -4.09 -22.18 20.93
N GLU A 64 -3.66 -22.16 19.65
CA GLU A 64 -2.46 -21.42 19.23
C GLU A 64 -2.63 -19.89 19.45
N LEU A 65 -3.81 -19.35 19.12
CA LEU A 65 -4.15 -17.94 19.38
C LEU A 65 -4.10 -17.61 20.88
N GLU A 66 -4.76 -18.45 21.69
CA GLU A 66 -4.83 -18.24 23.14
C GLU A 66 -3.44 -18.31 23.79
N SER A 67 -2.57 -19.20 23.31
CA SER A 67 -1.18 -19.29 23.77
C SER A 67 -0.38 -18.02 23.46
N ARG A 68 -0.63 -17.38 22.29
CA ARG A 68 0.18 -16.23 21.81
C ARG A 68 -0.38 -14.88 22.23
N PHE A 69 -1.69 -14.73 22.24
CA PHE A 69 -2.38 -13.44 22.42
C PHE A 69 -3.30 -13.39 23.66
N GLY A 70 -3.38 -14.47 24.44
CA GLY A 70 -4.48 -14.67 25.37
C GLY A 70 -5.78 -14.96 24.63
N ARG A 71 -6.90 -15.05 25.34
CA ARG A 71 -8.21 -15.28 24.72
C ARG A 71 -8.86 -13.99 24.24
N PRO A 72 -8.85 -13.69 22.93
CA PRO A 72 -9.50 -12.50 22.39
C PRO A 72 -11.01 -12.55 22.61
N LYS A 73 -11.63 -11.45 23.01
CA LYS A 73 -13.09 -11.38 23.26
C LYS A 73 -13.94 -11.76 22.04
N ALA A 74 -13.44 -11.46 20.84
CA ALA A 74 -14.14 -11.75 19.58
C ALA A 74 -13.93 -13.18 19.05
N LEU A 75 -13.25 -14.08 19.80
CA LEU A 75 -12.93 -15.43 19.36
C LEU A 75 -14.16 -16.33 19.39
N GLU A 76 -14.48 -16.86 18.23
CA GLU A 76 -15.50 -17.89 18.01
C GLU A 76 -14.80 -19.16 17.48
N VAL A 77 -14.95 -20.28 18.20
CA VAL A 77 -14.42 -21.57 17.73
C VAL A 77 -15.44 -22.21 16.79
N VAL A 78 -15.02 -22.50 15.56
CA VAL A 78 -15.89 -23.02 14.51
C VAL A 78 -15.19 -24.13 13.71
N GLU A 79 -15.99 -24.98 13.05
CA GLU A 79 -15.46 -25.93 12.10
C GLU A 79 -14.99 -25.28 10.79
N SER A 80 -13.96 -25.86 10.14
CA SER A 80 -13.40 -25.35 8.89
C SER A 80 -14.44 -25.13 7.80
N ALA A 81 -15.43 -26.02 7.70
CA ALA A 81 -16.52 -25.93 6.72
C ALA A 81 -17.37 -24.65 6.90
N ALA A 82 -17.59 -24.20 8.14
CA ALA A 82 -18.35 -22.99 8.43
C ALA A 82 -17.62 -21.73 7.93
N MET A 83 -16.28 -21.69 7.99
CA MET A 83 -15.50 -20.58 7.42
C MET A 83 -15.62 -20.53 5.90
N GLY A 84 -15.66 -21.68 5.21
CA GLY A 84 -15.82 -21.74 3.76
C GLY A 84 -17.17 -21.21 3.26
N GLN A 85 -18.18 -21.11 4.12
CA GLN A 85 -19.47 -20.47 3.80
C GLN A 85 -19.46 -18.95 3.96
N ILE A 86 -18.52 -18.42 4.76
CA ILE A 86 -18.41 -16.98 5.08
C ILE A 86 -17.39 -16.29 4.16
N LEU A 87 -16.28 -16.97 3.89
CA LEU A 87 -15.19 -16.45 3.09
C LEU A 87 -15.42 -16.67 1.58
N PRO A 88 -14.76 -15.90 0.70
CA PRO A 88 -14.84 -16.12 -0.74
C PRO A 88 -14.48 -17.57 -1.12
N GLN A 89 -15.12 -18.07 -2.16
CA GLN A 89 -14.85 -19.42 -2.68
C GLN A 89 -13.37 -19.57 -3.02
N GLY A 90 -12.76 -20.67 -2.58
CA GLY A 90 -11.34 -20.95 -2.77
C GLY A 90 -10.40 -20.23 -1.78
N ALA A 91 -10.92 -19.50 -0.80
CA ALA A 91 -10.11 -18.88 0.24
C ALA A 91 -9.36 -19.93 1.07
N VAL A 92 -8.03 -19.93 0.99
CA VAL A 92 -7.17 -20.81 1.80
C VAL A 92 -6.96 -20.19 3.18
N HIS A 93 -7.93 -20.36 4.08
CA HIS A 93 -7.98 -19.69 5.39
C HIS A 93 -7.09 -20.30 6.47
N GLN A 94 -6.57 -21.50 6.28
CA GLN A 94 -5.69 -22.18 7.25
C GLN A 94 -6.30 -22.33 8.66
N GLY A 95 -7.62 -22.44 8.75
CA GLY A 95 -8.35 -22.57 9.99
C GLY A 95 -8.52 -21.28 10.80
N ILE A 96 -8.29 -20.10 10.22
CA ILE A 96 -8.44 -18.82 10.92
C ILE A 96 -8.91 -17.70 9.97
N ALA A 97 -9.84 -16.87 10.44
CA ALA A 97 -10.32 -15.68 9.76
C ALA A 97 -10.68 -14.57 10.75
N LEU A 98 -10.39 -13.33 10.40
CA LEU A 98 -10.58 -12.14 11.23
C LEU A 98 -11.39 -11.12 10.46
N ARG A 99 -12.51 -10.67 11.01
CA ARG A 99 -13.24 -9.51 10.52
C ARG A 99 -12.81 -8.28 11.30
N ILE A 100 -12.19 -7.33 10.57
CA ILE A 100 -11.63 -6.13 11.16
C ILE A 100 -11.67 -4.99 10.13
N PRO A 101 -11.95 -3.74 10.53
CA PRO A 101 -11.88 -2.60 9.62
C PRO A 101 -10.51 -2.51 8.93
N PRO A 102 -10.46 -2.06 7.66
CA PRO A 102 -9.19 -1.84 6.98
C PRO A 102 -8.33 -0.80 7.71
N LEU A 103 -7.01 -0.87 7.51
CA LEU A 103 -6.10 0.16 8.00
C LEU A 103 -6.38 1.48 7.29
N GLU A 104 -6.23 2.57 8.03
CA GLU A 104 -6.28 3.92 7.47
C GLU A 104 -5.05 4.18 6.60
N SER A 105 -5.28 4.91 5.50
CA SER A 105 -4.21 5.41 4.63
C SER A 105 -3.45 6.51 5.35
N VAL A 106 -2.12 6.49 5.26
CA VAL A 106 -1.29 7.60 5.74
C VAL A 106 -1.25 8.73 4.68
N ALA A 107 -0.94 9.96 5.10
CA ALA A 107 -0.71 11.06 4.18
C ALA A 107 0.71 10.96 3.57
N LEU A 108 0.96 11.62 2.44
CA LEU A 108 2.28 11.65 1.83
C LEU A 108 3.30 12.39 2.72
N GLU A 109 2.83 13.38 3.43
CA GLU A 109 3.58 14.21 4.37
C GLU A 109 4.05 13.43 5.63
N ASP A 110 3.45 12.26 5.90
CA ASP A 110 3.85 11.40 7.00
C ASP A 110 5.10 10.56 6.69
N PHE A 111 5.57 10.56 5.43
CA PHE A 111 6.80 9.88 5.04
C PHE A 111 8.01 10.81 5.20
N GLU A 112 8.94 10.43 6.05
CA GLU A 112 10.16 11.18 6.28
C GLU A 112 11.22 10.89 5.21
N ALA A 113 11.65 11.94 4.49
CA ALA A 113 12.72 11.88 3.50
C ALA A 113 14.10 11.86 4.18
N GLY A 114 14.57 10.69 4.57
CA GLY A 114 15.89 10.48 5.14
C GLY A 114 16.84 9.77 4.18
N ARG A 115 18.14 9.86 4.43
CA ARG A 115 19.15 9.14 3.64
C ARG A 115 18.84 7.63 3.61
N GLY A 116 18.84 7.06 2.41
CA GLY A 116 18.51 5.66 2.18
C GLY A 116 17.03 5.30 2.39
N ALA A 117 16.14 6.26 2.65
CA ALA A 117 14.71 6.00 2.69
C ALA A 117 14.20 5.66 1.29
N VAL A 118 13.38 4.63 1.19
CA VAL A 118 12.79 4.19 -0.09
C VAL A 118 11.28 4.06 0.05
N LEU A 119 10.54 4.70 -0.85
CA LEU A 119 9.11 4.49 -1.10
C LEU A 119 8.94 3.67 -2.38
N LEU A 120 7.88 2.89 -2.43
CA LEU A 120 7.40 2.30 -3.68
C LEU A 120 6.13 3.02 -4.13
N MET A 121 6.00 3.32 -5.41
CA MET A 121 4.78 3.83 -6.02
C MET A 121 4.34 2.88 -7.13
N LEU A 122 3.08 2.42 -7.08
CA LEU A 122 2.53 1.44 -8.00
C LEU A 122 1.57 2.07 -8.98
N ASP A 123 1.95 2.09 -10.27
CA ASP A 123 1.13 2.61 -11.35
C ASP A 123 0.38 1.47 -12.03
N GLN A 124 -0.95 1.41 -11.83
CA GLN A 124 -1.85 0.43 -12.45
C GLN A 124 -1.53 -1.05 -12.10
N VAL A 125 -0.89 -1.31 -10.99
CA VAL A 125 -0.70 -2.68 -10.48
C VAL A 125 -1.97 -3.10 -9.75
N THR A 126 -2.81 -3.91 -10.39
CA THR A 126 -4.16 -4.24 -9.93
C THR A 126 -4.31 -5.65 -9.37
N ASP A 127 -3.37 -6.55 -9.68
CA ASP A 127 -3.41 -7.93 -9.17
C ASP A 127 -3.08 -7.99 -7.68
N PRO A 128 -4.00 -8.51 -6.82
CA PRO A 128 -3.78 -8.65 -5.39
C PRO A 128 -2.56 -9.49 -5.01
N GLN A 129 -2.18 -10.48 -5.83
CA GLN A 129 -1.01 -11.33 -5.57
C GLN A 129 0.27 -10.52 -5.76
N ASN A 130 0.36 -9.75 -6.85
CA ASN A 130 1.52 -8.89 -7.11
C ASN A 130 1.66 -7.79 -6.04
N VAL A 131 0.57 -7.08 -5.72
CA VAL A 131 0.62 -6.03 -4.68
C VAL A 131 0.98 -6.63 -3.31
N GLY A 132 0.42 -7.80 -2.97
CA GLY A 132 0.77 -8.51 -1.73
C GLY A 132 2.23 -8.92 -1.66
N ALA A 133 2.80 -9.45 -2.76
CA ALA A 133 4.21 -9.80 -2.86
C ALA A 133 5.13 -8.57 -2.78
N ILE A 134 4.74 -7.45 -3.40
CA ILE A 134 5.45 -6.17 -3.32
C ILE A 134 5.47 -5.65 -1.87
N LEU A 135 4.33 -5.64 -1.17
CA LEU A 135 4.28 -5.26 0.24
C LEU A 135 5.18 -6.12 1.12
N ARG A 136 5.23 -7.43 0.85
CA ARG A 136 6.12 -8.36 1.55
C ARG A 136 7.58 -8.01 1.31
N SER A 137 7.98 -7.73 0.07
CA SER A 137 9.33 -7.30 -0.28
C SER A 137 9.67 -5.94 0.34
N ALA A 138 8.72 -4.99 0.30
CA ALA A 138 8.87 -3.69 0.96
C ALA A 138 9.16 -3.83 2.46
N ALA A 139 8.40 -4.72 3.15
CA ALA A 139 8.64 -5.01 4.56
C ALA A 139 10.01 -5.67 4.82
N ALA A 140 10.42 -6.60 3.95
CA ALA A 140 11.68 -7.33 4.09
C ALA A 140 12.89 -6.42 3.90
N PHE A 141 12.84 -5.50 2.95
CA PHE A 141 13.92 -4.55 2.65
C PHE A 141 13.80 -3.22 3.40
N GLY A 142 12.85 -3.08 4.31
CA GLY A 142 12.70 -1.89 5.15
C GLY A 142 12.36 -0.63 4.36
N ALA A 143 11.44 -0.74 3.39
CA ALA A 143 10.89 0.44 2.73
C ALA A 143 10.12 1.31 3.72
N ALA A 144 10.12 2.62 3.52
CA ALA A 144 9.39 3.59 4.35
C ALA A 144 7.87 3.47 4.15
N GLY A 145 7.42 3.07 2.95
CA GLY A 145 6.02 2.89 2.65
C GLY A 145 5.75 2.49 1.20
N VAL A 146 4.46 2.29 0.90
CA VAL A 146 3.98 2.00 -0.45
C VAL A 146 2.82 2.94 -0.80
N ILE A 147 2.88 3.52 -1.99
CA ILE A 147 1.88 4.46 -2.52
C ILE A 147 1.08 3.73 -3.59
N LEU A 148 -0.22 3.70 -3.41
CA LEU A 148 -1.18 3.01 -4.25
C LEU A 148 -2.17 3.99 -4.87
N GLN A 149 -2.67 3.69 -6.06
CA GLN A 149 -3.71 4.50 -6.69
C GLN A 149 -5.09 4.11 -6.17
N ASP A 150 -5.84 5.05 -5.58
CA ASP A 150 -7.10 4.81 -4.85
C ASP A 150 -8.16 4.03 -5.66
N ARG A 151 -8.30 4.31 -6.97
CA ARG A 151 -9.34 3.68 -7.81
C ARG A 151 -8.97 2.33 -8.39
N HIS A 152 -7.69 2.01 -8.51
CA HIS A 152 -7.19 0.84 -9.23
C HIS A 152 -6.47 -0.17 -8.33
N ALA A 153 -6.06 0.26 -7.13
CA ALA A 153 -5.42 -0.65 -6.19
C ALA A 153 -6.43 -1.66 -5.61
N PRO A 154 -6.04 -2.91 -5.45
CA PRO A 154 -6.85 -3.89 -4.73
C PRO A 154 -6.95 -3.51 -3.26
N LYS A 155 -8.06 -3.89 -2.61
CA LYS A 155 -8.25 -3.66 -1.18
C LYS A 155 -7.19 -4.42 -0.38
N LEU A 156 -6.64 -3.79 0.67
CA LEU A 156 -5.61 -4.38 1.56
C LEU A 156 -6.18 -5.46 2.51
N THR A 157 -7.06 -6.30 1.99
CA THR A 157 -7.77 -7.37 2.68
C THR A 157 -7.74 -8.66 1.87
N GLY A 158 -8.28 -9.73 2.41
CA GLY A 158 -8.51 -10.95 1.66
C GLY A 158 -7.24 -11.58 1.06
N ALA A 159 -7.29 -11.83 -0.24
CA ALA A 159 -6.22 -12.50 -0.98
C ALA A 159 -4.89 -11.69 -0.94
N LEU A 160 -4.97 -10.36 -1.02
CA LEU A 160 -3.80 -9.49 -0.93
C LEU A 160 -3.12 -9.60 0.44
N ALA A 161 -3.89 -9.46 1.53
CA ALA A 161 -3.34 -9.56 2.87
C ALA A 161 -2.70 -10.92 3.14
N LYS A 162 -3.27 -11.99 2.56
CA LYS A 162 -2.68 -13.32 2.62
C LYS A 162 -1.36 -13.40 1.86
N ALA A 163 -1.29 -12.88 0.62
CA ALA A 163 -0.06 -12.85 -0.18
C ALA A 163 1.04 -12.02 0.50
N ALA A 164 0.66 -10.93 1.16
CA ALA A 164 1.55 -10.05 1.91
C ALA A 164 2.11 -10.66 3.21
N VAL A 165 1.58 -11.81 3.68
CA VAL A 165 2.10 -12.56 4.85
C VAL A 165 2.28 -11.66 6.09
N GLY A 166 1.29 -10.77 6.33
CA GLY A 166 1.29 -9.81 7.44
C GLY A 166 2.03 -8.49 7.18
N ALA A 167 2.60 -8.28 6.01
CA ALA A 167 3.27 -7.01 5.66
C ALA A 167 2.30 -5.82 5.59
N VAL A 168 1.02 -6.04 5.28
CA VAL A 168 -0.02 -5.00 5.33
C VAL A 168 -0.06 -4.26 6.67
N ASP A 169 0.23 -4.96 7.76
CA ASP A 169 0.23 -4.43 9.11
C ASP A 169 1.58 -3.84 9.56
N LYS A 170 2.59 -3.91 8.71
CA LYS A 170 3.96 -3.45 9.00
C LYS A 170 4.37 -2.24 8.17
N ILE A 171 3.93 -2.19 6.92
CA ILE A 171 4.32 -1.16 5.97
C ILE A 171 3.20 -0.11 5.85
N PRO A 172 3.48 1.16 6.14
CA PRO A 172 2.52 2.24 5.87
C PRO A 172 2.13 2.29 4.40
N THR A 173 0.85 2.49 4.12
CA THR A 173 0.35 2.64 2.75
C THR A 173 -0.38 3.95 2.60
N ALA A 174 -0.03 4.72 1.56
CA ALA A 174 -0.76 5.91 1.14
C ALA A 174 -1.61 5.59 -0.09
N HIS A 175 -2.84 6.10 -0.13
CA HIS A 175 -3.74 5.98 -1.27
C HIS A 175 -3.94 7.34 -1.89
N VAL A 176 -3.61 7.49 -3.18
CA VAL A 176 -3.68 8.76 -3.91
C VAL A 176 -4.54 8.65 -5.16
N VAL A 177 -5.22 9.73 -5.50
CA VAL A 177 -6.07 9.77 -6.70
C VAL A 177 -5.23 9.93 -7.97
N ASN A 178 -4.14 10.71 -7.90
CA ASN A 178 -3.29 11.06 -9.04
C ASN A 178 -1.82 10.89 -8.68
N LEU A 179 -1.15 9.95 -9.34
CA LEU A 179 0.25 9.62 -9.07
C LEU A 179 1.21 10.73 -9.49
N SER A 180 0.98 11.39 -10.64
CA SER A 180 1.84 12.50 -11.07
C SER A 180 1.84 13.65 -10.05
N ARG A 181 0.65 14.00 -9.54
CA ARG A 181 0.51 15.01 -8.50
C ARG A 181 1.13 14.58 -7.16
N ALA A 182 1.08 13.28 -6.86
CA ALA A 182 1.74 12.72 -5.69
C ALA A 182 3.27 12.79 -5.82
N LEU A 183 3.82 12.59 -7.03
CA LEU A 183 5.26 12.77 -7.31
C LEU A 183 5.69 14.24 -7.13
N GLU A 184 4.90 15.21 -7.60
CA GLU A 184 5.16 16.64 -7.34
C GLU A 184 5.22 16.95 -5.83
N THR A 185 4.23 16.44 -5.07
CA THR A 185 4.21 16.61 -3.60
C THR A 185 5.43 15.98 -2.94
N LEU A 186 5.82 14.78 -3.36
CA LEU A 186 6.99 14.08 -2.81
C LEU A 186 8.31 14.79 -3.18
N ALA A 187 8.41 15.38 -4.38
CA ALA A 187 9.57 16.20 -4.77
C ALA A 187 9.70 17.42 -3.86
N ASP A 188 8.59 18.11 -3.55
CA ASP A 188 8.56 19.24 -2.60
C ASP A 188 8.98 18.81 -1.17
N LEU A 189 8.75 17.52 -0.80
CA LEU A 189 9.17 16.93 0.46
C LEU A 189 10.60 16.37 0.43
N GLY A 190 11.33 16.51 -0.68
CA GLY A 190 12.72 16.13 -0.82
C GLY A 190 12.94 14.68 -1.29
N TRP A 191 11.95 14.03 -1.86
CA TRP A 191 12.06 12.72 -2.48
C TRP A 191 12.42 12.82 -3.95
N ARG A 192 13.32 11.95 -4.42
CA ARG A 192 13.67 11.79 -5.83
C ARG A 192 12.95 10.57 -6.41
N ALA A 193 12.30 10.73 -7.55
CA ALA A 193 11.55 9.68 -8.22
C ALA A 193 12.37 8.98 -9.29
N VAL A 194 12.51 7.65 -9.19
CA VAL A 194 13.14 6.79 -10.19
C VAL A 194 12.10 5.81 -10.73
N GLY A 195 11.71 6.00 -12.00
CA GLY A 195 10.75 5.14 -12.69
C GLY A 195 11.44 3.92 -13.30
N LEU A 196 10.85 2.71 -13.12
CA LEU A 196 11.38 1.52 -13.76
C LEU A 196 10.81 1.39 -15.18
N ASP A 197 11.71 1.43 -16.17
CA ASP A 197 11.40 1.29 -17.60
C ASP A 197 12.51 0.50 -18.31
N GLY A 198 12.16 -0.62 -18.94
CA GLY A 198 13.10 -1.48 -19.65
C GLY A 198 13.70 -0.86 -20.91
N HIS A 199 13.11 0.22 -21.45
CA HIS A 199 13.52 0.85 -22.69
C HIS A 199 14.55 1.98 -22.53
N THR A 200 14.86 2.38 -21.31
CA THR A 200 15.89 3.41 -21.03
C THR A 200 17.30 2.85 -21.13
N GLU A 201 18.30 3.74 -21.24
CA GLU A 201 19.71 3.34 -21.25
C GLU A 201 20.32 3.28 -19.84
N THR A 202 19.82 4.07 -18.89
CA THR A 202 20.34 4.15 -17.52
C THR A 202 20.05 2.87 -16.75
N TYR A 203 21.04 2.29 -16.11
CA TYR A 203 20.85 1.18 -15.19
C TYR A 203 20.43 1.65 -13.79
N LEU A 204 19.68 0.81 -13.10
CA LEU A 204 19.10 1.16 -11.79
C LEU A 204 20.17 1.50 -10.73
N ASP A 205 21.29 0.78 -10.72
CA ASP A 205 22.42 1.03 -9.82
C ASP A 205 23.05 2.40 -10.04
N GLN A 206 23.04 2.92 -11.27
CA GLN A 206 23.53 4.25 -11.63
C GLN A 206 22.54 5.37 -11.24
N ALA A 207 21.24 5.07 -11.27
CA ALA A 207 20.18 6.00 -10.92
C ALA A 207 20.03 6.19 -9.40
N LEU A 208 20.51 5.26 -8.58
CA LEU A 208 20.41 5.28 -7.13
C LEU A 208 21.63 5.97 -6.49
N ASP A 209 21.42 7.13 -5.86
CA ASP A 209 22.46 7.95 -5.22
C ASP A 209 22.52 7.79 -3.68
N GLY A 210 21.69 6.91 -3.10
CA GLY A 210 21.56 6.73 -1.66
C GLY A 210 20.74 7.83 -0.95
N GLY A 211 20.16 8.76 -1.69
CA GLY A 211 19.18 9.73 -1.19
C GLY A 211 17.78 9.14 -0.99
N PRO A 212 16.83 9.95 -0.49
CA PRO A 212 15.43 9.53 -0.38
C PRO A 212 14.84 9.27 -1.77
N THR A 213 14.42 8.04 -2.02
CA THR A 213 14.02 7.61 -3.37
C THR A 213 12.60 7.04 -3.41
N VAL A 214 11.81 7.46 -4.40
CA VAL A 214 10.54 6.84 -4.78
C VAL A 214 10.80 5.94 -5.98
N LEU A 215 10.74 4.63 -5.81
CA LEU A 215 10.79 3.67 -6.91
C LEU A 215 9.39 3.53 -7.51
N VAL A 216 9.22 3.94 -8.76
CA VAL A 216 7.92 3.93 -9.45
C VAL A 216 7.87 2.73 -10.39
N LEU A 217 6.89 1.85 -10.17
CA LEU A 217 6.70 0.62 -10.93
C LEU A 217 5.38 0.67 -11.70
N GLY A 218 5.44 0.38 -13.00
CA GLY A 218 4.28 0.29 -13.87
C GLY A 218 3.63 -1.10 -13.88
N SER A 219 2.52 -1.21 -14.61
CA SER A 219 1.84 -2.48 -14.84
C SER A 219 2.66 -3.41 -15.74
N GLU A 220 2.34 -4.72 -15.66
CA GLU A 220 2.92 -5.71 -16.58
C GLU A 220 2.44 -5.45 -18.01
N GLY A 221 3.37 -5.35 -18.95
CA GLY A 221 3.12 -5.14 -20.37
C GLY A 221 3.06 -3.68 -20.80
N GLU A 222 2.32 -2.80 -20.14
CA GLU A 222 2.22 -1.38 -20.51
C GLU A 222 3.27 -0.48 -19.83
N GLY A 223 3.89 -0.97 -18.75
CA GLY A 223 4.88 -0.19 -18.01
C GLY A 223 4.27 1.02 -17.28
N LEU A 224 5.03 2.10 -17.20
CA LEU A 224 4.60 3.36 -16.61
C LEU A 224 3.72 4.15 -17.61
N ARG A 225 2.63 4.72 -17.12
CA ARG A 225 1.87 5.67 -17.94
C ARG A 225 2.71 6.91 -18.24
N ARG A 226 2.57 7.44 -19.45
CA ARG A 226 3.36 8.59 -19.95
C ARG A 226 3.48 9.74 -18.96
N LEU A 227 2.37 10.21 -18.40
CA LEU A 227 2.39 11.31 -17.45
C LEU A 227 3.10 10.96 -16.12
N VAL A 228 3.07 9.71 -15.68
CA VAL A 228 3.80 9.26 -14.50
C VAL A 228 5.30 9.22 -14.78
N ALA A 229 5.69 8.68 -15.94
CA ALA A 229 7.07 8.65 -16.40
C ALA A 229 7.68 10.05 -16.55
N GLU A 230 6.92 11.00 -17.12
CA GLU A 230 7.33 12.40 -17.28
C GLU A 230 7.53 13.15 -15.94
N HIS A 231 6.96 12.67 -14.84
CA HIS A 231 7.14 13.22 -13.49
C HIS A 231 8.20 12.46 -12.66
N CYS A 232 8.82 11.44 -13.22
CA CYS A 232 10.01 10.84 -12.61
C CYS A 232 11.24 11.72 -12.92
N ASP A 233 12.13 11.87 -11.95
CA ASP A 233 13.41 12.58 -12.14
C ASP A 233 14.33 11.80 -13.07
N GLU A 234 14.20 10.47 -13.05
CA GLU A 234 14.97 9.57 -13.91
C GLU A 234 14.19 8.29 -14.20
N LEU A 235 14.43 7.73 -15.40
CA LEU A 235 13.97 6.39 -15.77
C LEU A 235 15.18 5.45 -15.79
N ALA A 236 15.02 4.27 -15.19
CA ALA A 236 16.09 3.31 -15.06
C ALA A 236 15.61 1.88 -15.33
N LYS A 237 16.50 1.05 -15.87
CA LYS A 237 16.24 -0.37 -16.14
C LYS A 237 17.00 -1.29 -15.20
N ILE A 238 16.40 -2.43 -14.91
CA ILE A 238 17.09 -3.57 -14.29
C ILE A 238 17.88 -4.29 -15.39
N PRO A 239 19.21 -4.53 -15.24
CA PRO A 239 19.97 -5.26 -16.24
C PRO A 239 19.48 -6.71 -16.36
N MET A 240 19.12 -7.12 -17.58
CA MET A 240 18.64 -8.47 -17.89
C MET A 240 19.49 -9.13 -18.99
N PRO A 241 20.67 -9.67 -18.64
CA PRO A 241 21.59 -10.22 -19.63
C PRO A 241 21.04 -11.46 -20.36
N GLY A 242 19.98 -12.09 -19.84
CA GLY A 242 19.31 -13.22 -20.48
C GLY A 242 18.41 -12.86 -21.67
N GLY A 243 18.31 -11.57 -22.04
CA GLY A 243 17.56 -11.11 -23.22
C GLY A 243 16.04 -11.08 -23.04
N PHE A 244 15.52 -11.18 -21.81
CA PHE A 244 14.09 -10.97 -21.54
C PHE A 244 13.76 -9.47 -21.53
N GLU A 245 12.57 -9.12 -22.04
CA GLU A 245 12.13 -7.73 -22.13
C GLU A 245 11.58 -7.19 -20.81
N SER A 246 11.03 -8.05 -19.96
CA SER A 246 10.43 -7.65 -18.69
C SER A 246 10.49 -8.74 -17.62
N LEU A 247 10.32 -8.34 -16.35
CA LEU A 247 10.07 -9.19 -15.20
C LEU A 247 8.63 -9.00 -14.73
N ASN A 248 8.10 -10.02 -14.05
CA ASN A 248 6.91 -9.82 -13.23
C ASN A 248 7.13 -8.63 -12.28
N VAL A 249 6.12 -7.76 -12.12
CA VAL A 249 6.26 -6.49 -11.38
C VAL A 249 6.67 -6.70 -9.92
N SER A 250 6.24 -7.79 -9.27
CA SER A 250 6.66 -8.08 -7.90
C SER A 250 8.11 -8.55 -7.81
N ALA A 251 8.62 -9.23 -8.83
CA ALA A 251 10.04 -9.58 -8.95
C ALA A 251 10.89 -8.34 -9.22
N ALA A 252 10.45 -7.46 -10.14
CA ALA A 252 11.10 -6.17 -10.40
C ALA A 252 11.18 -5.32 -9.13
N ALA A 253 10.09 -5.23 -8.36
CA ALA A 253 10.07 -4.52 -7.09
C ALA A 253 11.07 -5.08 -6.07
N ALA A 254 11.18 -6.43 -5.97
CA ALA A 254 12.11 -7.06 -5.04
C ALA A 254 13.58 -6.79 -5.43
N VAL A 255 13.91 -6.85 -6.72
CA VAL A 255 15.24 -6.53 -7.24
C VAL A 255 15.58 -5.06 -7.01
N ALA A 256 14.65 -4.15 -7.32
CA ALA A 256 14.86 -2.71 -7.14
C ALA A 256 15.05 -2.33 -5.66
N LEU A 257 14.26 -2.92 -4.76
CA LEU A 257 14.41 -2.74 -3.32
C LEU A 257 15.75 -3.29 -2.80
N TYR A 258 16.16 -4.46 -3.30
CA TYR A 258 17.46 -5.04 -2.96
C TYR A 258 18.59 -4.11 -3.38
N GLU A 259 18.56 -3.60 -4.64
CA GLU A 259 19.60 -2.68 -5.12
C GLU A 259 19.61 -1.38 -4.32
N ALA A 260 18.46 -0.79 -4.06
CA ALA A 260 18.34 0.40 -3.21
C ALA A 260 18.82 0.15 -1.76
N SER A 261 18.69 -1.06 -1.24
CA SER A 261 19.19 -1.41 0.09
C SER A 261 20.72 -1.45 0.16
N ARG A 262 21.39 -1.74 -0.95
CA ARG A 262 22.87 -1.77 -1.03
C ARG A 262 23.49 -0.38 -1.03
N THR A 263 22.78 0.63 -1.51
CA THR A 263 23.26 2.02 -1.55
C THR A 263 23.07 2.76 -0.22
N ARG A 264 22.43 2.12 0.77
CA ARG A 264 22.21 2.69 2.13
C ARG A 264 23.46 2.69 3.02
N THR A 265 24.46 1.88 2.66
CA THR A 265 25.75 1.79 3.37
C THR A 265 26.73 2.80 2.82
#